data_368af74fdc47d601060ebdcc537bf65c
#
_entry.id   368af74fdc47d601060ebdcc537bf65c
#
_cell.length_a   1.000
_cell.length_b   1.000
_cell.length_c   1.000
_cell.angle_alpha   90.00
_cell.angle_beta   90.00
_cell.angle_gamma   90.00
#
_symmetry.space_group_name_H-M   'P 1'
#
loop_
_entity.id
_entity.type
_entity.pdbx_description
1 polymer ?
#
loop_
_entity_poly.entity_id
_entity_poly.type
_entity_poly.pdbx_seq_one_letter_code
_entity_poly.pdbx_strand_id
1 'polypeptide(L)'
;MIFPRKKPAPVTAPWWQAQTRAKSSKGSVALIAVLAGAAGGILGVNASGASIFNRVNLVSSTSTIQRAPDSVAGTAQRVLPSVVSIQTRSLTGGGTGSGFFIDSDGYILTNNHVISSAAQTGGRIQVKLNDGRIFTAKVVGRDASYDLAVLKIAASGLKALQFGDSDQVAVGDSVIAIGSPLGLSGTVTTGIISAKNRPVTAGDSSNESSFINALQTDAAINPGNSGGPLVDSTGSVIGVNSAIA
;
A
#
# COMPACT_ATOMS: atom_id res chain seq x y z
N MET A 1 -60.89 11.71 -6.48
CA MET A 1 -60.36 10.33 -6.66
C MET A 1 -59.04 10.26 -5.97
N ILE A 2 -58.94 9.52 -4.88
CA ILE A 2 -57.72 9.36 -4.05
C ILE A 2 -57.19 7.97 -4.41
N PHE A 3 -55.99 7.93 -5.05
CA PHE A 3 -55.33 6.66 -5.34
C PHE A 3 -54.56 6.19 -4.12
N PRO A 4 -54.71 4.90 -3.69
CA PRO A 4 -53.95 4.36 -2.57
C PRO A 4 -52.46 4.20 -2.93
N ARG A 5 -51.57 4.72 -2.09
CA ARG A 5 -50.10 4.51 -2.22
C ARG A 5 -49.77 3.03 -1.97
N LYS A 6 -49.14 2.38 -2.93
CA LYS A 6 -48.54 1.06 -2.77
C LYS A 6 -47.43 1.13 -1.74
N LYS A 7 -47.46 0.24 -0.74
CA LYS A 7 -46.36 0.03 0.19
C LYS A 7 -45.16 -0.54 -0.56
N PRO A 8 -43.93 -0.06 -0.26
CA PRO A 8 -42.74 -0.64 -0.87
C PRO A 8 -42.55 -2.09 -0.41
N ALA A 9 -42.06 -2.92 -1.31
CA ALA A 9 -41.73 -4.31 -1.05
C ALA A 9 -40.63 -4.43 0.01
N PRO A 10 -40.64 -5.47 0.86
CA PRO A 10 -39.62 -5.67 1.85
C PRO A 10 -38.26 -5.92 1.16
N VAL A 11 -37.24 -5.21 1.60
CA VAL A 11 -35.86 -5.39 1.14
C VAL A 11 -35.38 -6.75 1.67
N THR A 12 -35.14 -7.71 0.78
CA THR A 12 -34.56 -8.99 1.13
C THR A 12 -33.11 -8.79 1.55
N ALA A 13 -32.73 -9.29 2.73
CA ALA A 13 -31.36 -9.22 3.22
C ALA A 13 -30.38 -9.91 2.24
N PRO A 14 -29.17 -9.38 2.06
CA PRO A 14 -28.19 -9.97 1.19
C PRO A 14 -27.83 -11.40 1.61
N TRP A 15 -27.57 -12.29 0.66
CA TRP A 15 -27.29 -13.72 0.84
C TRP A 15 -26.19 -14.04 1.88
N TRP A 16 -25.26 -13.11 2.13
CA TRP A 16 -24.20 -13.25 3.12
C TRP A 16 -24.65 -13.02 4.57
N GLN A 17 -25.88 -12.56 4.82
CA GLN A 17 -26.46 -12.45 6.16
C GLN A 17 -27.27 -13.71 6.58
N ALA A 18 -27.47 -14.67 5.70
CA ALA A 18 -28.27 -15.86 5.92
C ALA A 18 -27.50 -17.02 6.60
N GLN A 19 -26.45 -16.74 7.37
CA GLN A 19 -25.87 -17.76 8.23
C GLN A 19 -26.60 -17.84 9.56
N THR A 20 -27.72 -18.52 9.55
CA THR A 20 -28.47 -18.86 10.76
C THR A 20 -27.72 -19.91 11.58
N ARG A 21 -27.53 -19.60 12.85
CA ARG A 21 -27.02 -20.50 13.89
C ARG A 21 -27.75 -21.84 13.86
N ALA A 22 -27.12 -22.88 13.37
CA ALA A 22 -27.51 -24.24 13.63
C ALA A 22 -27.21 -24.57 15.11
N LYS A 23 -28.21 -24.79 15.91
CA LYS A 23 -28.06 -25.35 17.28
C LYS A 23 -27.55 -26.78 17.14
N SER A 24 -26.26 -27.01 17.38
CA SER A 24 -25.69 -28.35 17.37
C SER A 24 -25.84 -29.01 18.72
N SER A 25 -26.85 -29.84 18.84
CA SER A 25 -26.94 -30.83 19.95
C SER A 25 -26.31 -32.19 19.57
N LYS A 26 -25.63 -32.26 18.42
CA LYS A 26 -24.95 -33.47 17.90
C LYS A 26 -23.42 -33.45 18.03
N GLY A 27 -22.85 -32.42 18.62
CA GLY A 27 -21.41 -32.24 18.71
C GLY A 27 -20.69 -33.27 19.58
N SER A 28 -21.32 -33.73 20.64
CA SER A 28 -20.70 -34.67 21.59
C SER A 28 -20.55 -36.09 21.03
N VAL A 29 -21.54 -36.54 20.26
CA VAL A 29 -21.45 -37.87 19.63
C VAL A 29 -20.46 -37.90 18.49
N ALA A 30 -20.38 -36.83 17.69
CA ALA A 30 -19.39 -36.70 16.62
C ALA A 30 -17.97 -36.64 17.18
N LEU A 31 -17.72 -35.93 18.27
CA LEU A 31 -16.41 -35.85 18.91
C LEU A 31 -15.94 -37.21 19.42
N ILE A 32 -16.83 -37.97 20.09
CA ILE A 32 -16.53 -39.32 20.61
C ILE A 32 -16.22 -40.28 19.42
N ALA A 33 -16.98 -40.21 18.34
CA ALA A 33 -16.73 -41.04 17.15
C ALA A 33 -15.38 -40.72 16.48
N VAL A 34 -15.00 -39.44 16.41
CA VAL A 34 -13.69 -39.02 15.87
C VAL A 34 -12.55 -39.50 16.77
N LEU A 35 -12.68 -39.36 18.09
CA LEU A 35 -11.65 -39.82 19.03
C LEU A 35 -11.54 -41.34 19.05
N ALA A 36 -12.63 -42.09 19.02
CA ALA A 36 -12.62 -43.54 18.94
C ALA A 36 -12.05 -44.03 17.61
N GLY A 37 -12.39 -43.37 16.50
CA GLY A 37 -11.83 -43.66 15.18
C GLY A 37 -10.32 -43.38 15.10
N ALA A 38 -9.86 -42.29 15.69
CA ALA A 38 -8.44 -41.96 15.76
C ALA A 38 -7.65 -42.97 16.63
N ALA A 39 -8.18 -43.32 17.80
CA ALA A 39 -7.55 -44.33 18.67
C ALA A 39 -7.54 -45.72 18.03
N GLY A 40 -8.64 -46.15 17.42
CA GLY A 40 -8.71 -47.43 16.71
C GLY A 40 -7.78 -47.46 15.48
N GLY A 41 -7.67 -46.37 14.74
CA GLY A 41 -6.74 -46.22 13.62
C GLY A 41 -5.28 -46.32 14.04
N ILE A 42 -4.89 -45.66 15.13
CA ILE A 42 -3.52 -45.72 15.66
C ILE A 42 -3.16 -47.11 16.15
N LEU A 43 -4.08 -47.78 16.88
CA LEU A 43 -3.85 -49.15 17.35
C LEU A 43 -3.79 -50.16 16.20
N GLY A 44 -4.67 -50.01 15.21
CA GLY A 44 -4.69 -50.89 14.03
C GLY A 44 -3.43 -50.79 13.19
N VAL A 45 -2.89 -49.60 13.04
CA VAL A 45 -1.65 -49.40 12.27
C VAL A 45 -0.41 -49.89 13.02
N ASN A 46 -0.36 -49.73 14.35
CA ASN A 46 0.73 -50.32 15.13
C ASN A 46 0.71 -51.86 15.11
N ALA A 47 -0.50 -52.47 15.07
CA ALA A 47 -0.64 -53.93 14.96
C ALA A 47 -0.30 -54.47 13.54
N SER A 48 -0.46 -53.68 12.49
CA SER A 48 -0.16 -54.07 11.12
C SER A 48 1.25 -53.75 10.65
N GLY A 49 2.05 -53.02 11.49
CA GLY A 49 3.39 -52.57 11.12
C GLY A 49 3.40 -51.51 10.01
N ALA A 50 2.24 -50.98 9.63
CA ALA A 50 2.12 -49.94 8.63
C ALA A 50 2.26 -48.54 9.31
N SER A 51 3.10 -47.70 8.80
CA SER A 51 3.25 -46.29 9.27
C SER A 51 2.12 -45.47 8.64
N ILE A 52 1.19 -44.93 9.47
CA ILE A 52 0.15 -43.99 9.01
C ILE A 52 0.72 -42.66 8.58
N PHE A 53 1.92 -42.35 9.00
CA PHE A 53 2.59 -41.11 8.60
C PHE A 53 3.56 -41.43 7.48
N ASN A 54 3.06 -41.46 6.23
CA ASN A 54 3.95 -41.23 5.11
C ASN A 54 4.66 -39.91 5.39
N ARG A 55 5.94 -39.95 5.69
CA ARG A 55 6.74 -38.72 5.80
C ARG A 55 6.69 -38.05 4.44
N VAL A 56 5.85 -37.03 4.32
CA VAL A 56 5.92 -36.13 3.18
C VAL A 56 7.29 -35.47 3.26
N ASN A 57 8.22 -35.95 2.46
CA ASN A 57 9.51 -35.30 2.27
C ASN A 57 9.22 -34.01 1.45
N LEU A 58 9.00 -32.91 2.15
CA LEU A 58 8.97 -31.60 1.52
C LEU A 58 10.37 -31.31 1.02
N VAL A 59 10.55 -31.35 -0.30
CA VAL A 59 11.78 -30.89 -0.94
C VAL A 59 11.79 -29.39 -0.82
N SER A 60 12.49 -28.85 0.17
CA SER A 60 12.73 -27.42 0.31
C SER A 60 14.03 -27.05 -0.39
N SER A 61 13.98 -26.04 -1.25
CA SER A 61 15.20 -25.44 -1.79
C SER A 61 15.88 -24.65 -0.67
N THR A 62 17.13 -24.99 -0.39
CA THR A 62 18.01 -24.24 0.52
C THR A 62 18.72 -23.09 -0.19
N SER A 63 18.49 -22.93 -1.50
CA SER A 63 19.11 -21.85 -2.27
C SER A 63 18.54 -20.51 -1.84
N THR A 64 19.40 -19.61 -1.35
CA THR A 64 19.08 -18.21 -1.17
C THR A 64 18.89 -17.55 -2.54
N ILE A 65 17.74 -16.91 -2.74
CA ILE A 65 17.50 -16.15 -3.98
C ILE A 65 18.47 -14.95 -3.97
N GLN A 66 19.49 -15.00 -4.81
CA GLN A 66 20.35 -13.84 -5.05
C GLN A 66 19.62 -12.85 -5.95
N ARG A 67 19.57 -11.60 -5.52
CA ARG A 67 18.96 -10.50 -6.27
C ARG A 67 20.05 -9.58 -6.79
N ALA A 68 20.12 -9.41 -8.12
CA ALA A 68 21.02 -8.44 -8.71
C ALA A 68 20.68 -7.04 -8.19
N PRO A 69 21.69 -6.18 -7.94
CA PRO A 69 21.45 -4.83 -7.42
C PRO A 69 20.52 -3.98 -8.29
N ASP A 70 20.55 -4.18 -9.59
CA ASP A 70 19.74 -3.51 -10.61
C ASP A 70 18.39 -4.20 -10.87
N SER A 71 18.12 -5.34 -10.24
CA SER A 71 16.79 -5.95 -10.30
C SER A 71 15.75 -5.10 -9.56
N VAL A 72 14.49 -5.22 -9.95
CA VAL A 72 13.37 -4.55 -9.25
C VAL A 72 13.42 -4.79 -7.74
N ALA A 73 13.67 -6.03 -7.32
CA ALA A 73 13.77 -6.38 -5.91
C ALA A 73 15.01 -5.75 -5.23
N GLY A 74 16.15 -5.69 -5.92
CA GLY A 74 17.37 -5.03 -5.43
C GLY A 74 17.16 -3.53 -5.28
N THR A 75 16.59 -2.88 -6.28
CA THR A 75 16.27 -1.44 -6.24
C THR A 75 15.24 -1.14 -5.15
N ALA A 76 14.16 -1.91 -5.05
CA ALA A 76 13.17 -1.74 -4.00
C ALA A 76 13.79 -1.87 -2.61
N GLN A 77 14.68 -2.84 -2.37
CA GLN A 77 15.37 -3.00 -1.09
C GLN A 77 16.22 -1.78 -0.71
N ARG A 78 16.82 -1.09 -1.71
CA ARG A 78 17.60 0.12 -1.48
C ARG A 78 16.73 1.35 -1.20
N VAL A 79 15.55 1.46 -1.85
CA VAL A 79 14.68 2.65 -1.83
C VAL A 79 13.68 2.61 -0.68
N LEU A 80 13.09 1.45 -0.37
CA LEU A 80 12.05 1.28 0.65
C LEU A 80 12.37 1.91 2.02
N PRO A 81 13.61 1.84 2.56
CA PRO A 81 13.93 2.48 3.83
C PRO A 81 13.74 4.01 3.84
N SER A 82 13.74 4.63 2.66
CA SER A 82 13.57 6.07 2.47
C SER A 82 12.13 6.48 2.22
N VAL A 83 11.20 5.53 2.05
CA VAL A 83 9.78 5.77 1.77
C VAL A 83 8.98 5.68 3.07
N VAL A 84 8.06 6.62 3.24
CA VAL A 84 7.25 6.76 4.45
C VAL A 84 5.77 6.73 4.13
N SER A 85 4.97 6.31 5.10
CA SER A 85 3.52 6.48 5.08
C SER A 85 3.13 7.79 5.75
N ILE A 86 2.24 8.53 5.12
CA ILE A 86 1.69 9.78 5.63
C ILE A 86 0.22 9.55 5.96
N GLN A 87 -0.17 9.89 7.18
CA GLN A 87 -1.56 9.87 7.64
C GLN A 87 -1.94 11.27 8.10
N THR A 88 -3.07 11.75 7.61
CA THR A 88 -3.61 13.05 7.97
C THR A 88 -4.93 12.90 8.71
N ARG A 89 -5.18 13.76 9.66
CA ARG A 89 -6.46 13.89 10.36
C ARG A 89 -6.82 15.36 10.46
N SER A 90 -8.01 15.70 10.02
CA SER A 90 -8.60 17.01 10.12
C SER A 90 -10.02 16.93 10.70
N LEU A 91 -10.66 18.06 10.93
CA LEU A 91 -12.06 18.12 11.36
C LEU A 91 -13.03 17.58 10.31
N THR A 92 -12.63 17.62 9.04
CA THR A 92 -13.45 17.20 7.88
C THR A 92 -13.15 15.78 7.41
N GLY A 93 -12.18 15.09 8.03
CA GLY A 93 -11.82 13.73 7.65
C GLY A 93 -10.33 13.44 7.79
N GLY A 94 -9.91 12.29 7.28
CA GLY A 94 -8.52 11.87 7.23
C GLY A 94 -8.14 11.36 5.85
N GLY A 95 -6.85 11.42 5.52
CA GLY A 95 -6.28 10.91 4.30
C GLY A 95 -5.04 10.07 4.58
N THR A 96 -4.65 9.29 3.59
CA THR A 96 -3.40 8.52 3.61
C THR A 96 -2.68 8.68 2.29
N GLY A 97 -1.36 8.70 2.35
CA GLY A 97 -0.49 8.73 1.19
C GLY A 97 0.91 8.29 1.56
N SER A 98 1.81 8.53 0.66
CA SER A 98 3.23 8.22 0.80
C SER A 98 4.07 9.48 0.72
N GLY A 99 5.33 9.35 1.07
CA GLY A 99 6.36 10.35 0.87
C GLY A 99 7.72 9.69 0.89
N PHE A 100 8.76 10.45 0.65
CA PHE A 100 10.12 9.96 0.73
C PHE A 100 11.08 11.04 1.22
N PHE A 101 12.16 10.60 1.87
CA PHE A 101 13.18 11.50 2.38
C PHE A 101 14.00 12.10 1.24
N ILE A 102 14.13 13.42 1.26
CA ILE A 102 14.98 14.20 0.35
C ILE A 102 16.23 14.75 1.06
N ASP A 103 16.30 14.60 2.39
CA ASP A 103 17.40 15.03 3.22
C ASP A 103 17.53 14.11 4.45
N SER A 104 18.76 13.94 4.96
CA SER A 104 19.06 13.11 6.12
C SER A 104 18.47 13.64 7.44
N ASP A 105 18.13 14.91 7.48
CA ASP A 105 17.57 15.59 8.67
C ASP A 105 16.05 15.50 8.77
N GLY A 106 15.39 14.75 7.87
CA GLY A 106 13.97 14.45 7.97
C GLY A 106 13.06 15.38 7.16
N TYR A 107 13.57 15.94 6.08
CA TYR A 107 12.72 16.55 5.05
C TYR A 107 12.14 15.47 4.15
N ILE A 108 10.84 15.57 3.88
CA ILE A 108 10.05 14.59 3.14
C ILE A 108 9.33 15.31 2.02
N LEU A 109 9.44 14.80 0.79
CA LEU A 109 8.63 15.22 -0.34
C LEU A 109 7.40 14.32 -0.46
N THR A 110 6.26 14.92 -0.77
CA THR A 110 4.98 14.26 -1.00
C THR A 110 4.09 15.10 -1.91
N ASN A 111 2.89 14.65 -2.25
CA ASN A 111 1.89 15.45 -2.94
C ASN A 111 1.18 16.42 -1.99
N ASN A 112 0.79 17.58 -2.52
CA ASN A 112 -0.02 18.56 -1.81
C ASN A 112 -1.40 18.00 -1.43
N HIS A 113 -2.08 17.29 -2.35
CA HIS A 113 -3.41 16.74 -2.09
C HIS A 113 -3.42 15.74 -0.91
N VAL A 114 -2.30 15.04 -0.64
CA VAL A 114 -2.18 14.13 0.51
C VAL A 114 -2.33 14.86 1.83
N ILE A 115 -1.86 16.11 1.91
CA ILE A 115 -1.81 16.86 3.17
C ILE A 115 -2.69 18.11 3.21
N SER A 116 -3.29 18.50 2.09
CA SER A 116 -3.98 19.79 1.91
C SER A 116 -5.07 20.02 2.97
N SER A 117 -5.95 19.03 3.19
CA SER A 117 -7.02 19.14 4.19
C SER A 117 -6.48 19.38 5.61
N ALA A 118 -5.44 18.68 6.02
CA ALA A 118 -4.83 18.87 7.33
C ALA A 118 -4.08 20.22 7.41
N ALA A 119 -3.39 20.61 6.34
CA ALA A 119 -2.65 21.89 6.29
C ALA A 119 -3.57 23.10 6.36
N GLN A 120 -4.73 23.07 5.71
CA GLN A 120 -5.71 24.16 5.70
C GLN A 120 -6.47 24.31 7.01
N THR A 121 -6.76 23.19 7.69
CA THR A 121 -7.60 23.19 8.89
C THR A 121 -6.82 23.12 10.20
N GLY A 122 -5.48 23.15 10.15
CA GLY A 122 -4.64 22.96 11.34
C GLY A 122 -4.69 21.53 11.88
N GLY A 123 -5.00 20.59 11.00
CA GLY A 123 -5.06 19.15 11.33
C GLY A 123 -3.70 18.54 11.65
N ARG A 124 -3.72 17.29 12.06
CA ARG A 124 -2.51 16.54 12.40
C ARG A 124 -1.98 15.76 11.19
N ILE A 125 -0.67 15.85 10.98
CA ILE A 125 0.06 15.05 9.99
C ILE A 125 1.00 14.11 10.74
N GLN A 126 0.85 12.81 10.54
CA GLN A 126 1.71 11.79 11.11
C GLN A 126 2.47 11.08 9.98
N VAL A 127 3.75 10.84 10.21
CA VAL A 127 4.64 10.13 9.31
C VAL A 127 5.09 8.85 10.01
N LYS A 128 4.83 7.71 9.39
CA LYS A 128 5.32 6.42 9.83
C LYS A 128 6.45 5.97 8.92
N LEU A 129 7.59 5.70 9.50
CA LEU A 129 8.79 5.20 8.83
C LEU A 129 8.65 3.70 8.56
N ASN A 130 9.48 3.20 7.64
CA ASN A 130 9.53 1.77 7.29
C ASN A 130 9.93 0.88 8.48
N ASP A 131 10.70 1.40 9.46
CA ASP A 131 11.06 0.72 10.71
C ASP A 131 9.97 0.76 11.79
N GLY A 132 8.82 1.36 11.50
CA GLY A 132 7.67 1.46 12.39
C GLY A 132 7.64 2.68 13.28
N ARG A 133 8.69 3.49 13.37
CA ARG A 133 8.69 4.75 14.14
C ARG A 133 7.66 5.73 13.57
N ILE A 134 6.99 6.47 14.46
CA ILE A 134 5.95 7.45 14.08
C ILE A 134 6.35 8.81 14.60
N PHE A 135 6.26 9.81 13.73
CA PHE A 135 6.56 11.20 14.04
C PHE A 135 5.39 12.11 13.67
N THR A 136 5.22 13.21 14.40
CA THR A 136 4.38 14.31 13.96
C THR A 136 5.20 15.17 12.99
N ALA A 137 4.64 15.45 11.82
CA ALA A 137 5.29 16.30 10.82
C ALA A 137 4.75 17.72 10.85
N LYS A 138 5.61 18.67 10.47
CA LYS A 138 5.25 20.05 10.17
C LYS A 138 5.35 20.30 8.68
N VAL A 139 4.44 21.09 8.13
CA VAL A 139 4.51 21.55 6.75
C VAL A 139 5.59 22.62 6.67
N VAL A 140 6.57 22.43 5.79
CA VAL A 140 7.63 23.41 5.49
C VAL A 140 7.17 24.34 4.38
N GLY A 141 6.56 23.76 3.34
CA GLY A 141 6.01 24.49 2.22
C GLY A 141 5.15 23.56 1.38
N ARG A 142 4.29 24.15 0.57
CA ARG A 142 3.47 23.43 -0.40
C ARG A 142 3.22 24.28 -1.63
N ASP A 143 3.08 23.62 -2.75
CA ASP A 143 2.68 24.22 -4.02
C ASP A 143 1.52 23.41 -4.60
N ALA A 144 0.34 24.01 -4.57
CA ALA A 144 -0.87 23.39 -5.09
C ALA A 144 -0.83 23.29 -6.62
N SER A 145 -0.14 24.21 -7.32
CA SER A 145 -0.08 24.24 -8.77
C SER A 145 0.68 23.06 -9.35
N TYR A 146 1.69 22.56 -8.63
CA TYR A 146 2.48 21.38 -9.00
C TYR A 146 2.10 20.14 -8.19
N ASP A 147 1.10 20.25 -7.31
CA ASP A 147 0.69 19.19 -6.38
C ASP A 147 1.86 18.64 -5.53
N LEU A 148 2.72 19.53 -5.02
CA LEU A 148 3.87 19.16 -4.20
C LEU A 148 3.79 19.75 -2.79
N ALA A 149 4.35 19.03 -1.82
CA ALA A 149 4.52 19.50 -0.46
C ALA A 149 5.79 18.96 0.17
N VAL A 150 6.42 19.76 1.03
CA VAL A 150 7.56 19.37 1.83
C VAL A 150 7.16 19.37 3.30
N LEU A 151 7.44 18.27 3.96
CA LEU A 151 7.22 18.05 5.38
C LEU A 151 8.55 17.96 6.12
N LYS A 152 8.55 18.24 7.41
CA LYS A 152 9.69 18.07 8.32
C LYS A 152 9.29 17.27 9.54
N ILE A 153 10.06 16.25 9.85
CA ILE A 153 9.98 15.49 11.10
C ILE A 153 11.22 15.75 11.97
N ALA A 154 11.08 15.55 13.27
CA ALA A 154 12.19 15.67 14.24
C ALA A 154 12.98 14.36 14.31
N ALA A 155 13.73 14.05 13.24
CA ALA A 155 14.61 12.90 13.15
C ALA A 155 15.81 13.25 12.26
N SER A 156 16.92 12.54 12.43
CA SER A 156 18.16 12.72 11.67
C SER A 156 18.80 11.35 11.37
N GLY A 157 19.84 11.33 10.55
CA GLY A 157 20.51 10.11 10.14
C GLY A 157 19.64 9.23 9.23
N LEU A 158 18.71 9.85 8.53
CA LEU A 158 17.78 9.18 7.62
C LEU A 158 18.40 9.02 6.23
N LYS A 159 18.00 7.99 5.53
CA LYS A 159 18.47 7.74 4.17
C LYS A 159 17.64 8.55 3.20
N ALA A 160 18.21 9.62 2.65
CA ALA A 160 17.60 10.39 1.56
C ALA A 160 17.73 9.67 0.22
N LEU A 161 16.78 9.88 -0.69
CA LEU A 161 16.86 9.46 -2.08
C LEU A 161 17.59 10.52 -2.91
N GLN A 162 18.27 10.05 -3.93
CA GLN A 162 18.89 10.91 -4.93
C GLN A 162 17.89 11.21 -6.05
N PHE A 163 17.90 12.42 -6.58
CA PHE A 163 17.13 12.77 -7.75
C PHE A 163 17.93 12.41 -9.02
N GLY A 164 17.22 11.81 -9.96
CA GLY A 164 17.67 11.61 -11.34
C GLY A 164 17.25 12.79 -12.21
N ASP A 165 17.65 12.73 -13.47
CA ASP A 165 17.28 13.72 -14.48
C ASP A 165 16.09 13.20 -15.30
N SER A 166 14.89 13.71 -15.01
CA SER A 166 13.66 13.30 -15.70
C SER A 166 13.62 13.72 -17.18
N ASP A 167 14.46 14.69 -17.60
CA ASP A 167 14.53 15.10 -18.99
C ASP A 167 15.27 14.07 -19.86
N GLN A 168 16.18 13.31 -19.25
CA GLN A 168 16.92 12.24 -19.92
C GLN A 168 16.11 10.94 -20.09
N VAL A 169 15.00 10.81 -19.39
CA VAL A 169 14.16 9.61 -19.46
C VAL A 169 13.53 9.47 -20.83
N ALA A 170 13.51 8.26 -21.38
CA ALA A 170 12.92 7.92 -22.67
C ALA A 170 11.66 7.05 -22.51
N VAL A 171 10.77 7.10 -23.49
CA VAL A 171 9.64 6.16 -23.57
C VAL A 171 10.19 4.74 -23.76
N GLY A 172 9.72 3.81 -22.91
CA GLY A 172 10.21 2.44 -22.84
C GLY A 172 11.18 2.18 -21.68
N ASP A 173 11.72 3.22 -21.02
CA ASP A 173 12.58 3.05 -19.86
C ASP A 173 11.81 2.39 -18.71
N SER A 174 12.44 1.40 -18.07
CA SER A 174 11.88 0.71 -16.91
C SER A 174 11.82 1.61 -15.69
N VAL A 175 10.68 1.63 -15.03
CA VAL A 175 10.45 2.42 -13.82
C VAL A 175 9.80 1.59 -12.71
N ILE A 176 10.02 2.03 -11.49
CA ILE A 176 9.49 1.41 -10.29
C ILE A 176 8.75 2.48 -9.49
N ALA A 177 7.45 2.31 -9.33
CA ALA A 177 6.65 3.15 -8.45
C ALA A 177 6.58 2.52 -7.06
N ILE A 178 6.90 3.31 -6.03
CA ILE A 178 7.00 2.84 -4.65
C ILE A 178 6.09 3.70 -3.78
N GLY A 179 5.37 3.05 -2.87
CA GLY A 179 4.55 3.72 -1.87
C GLY A 179 4.52 2.93 -0.57
N SER A 180 3.93 3.51 0.47
CA SER A 180 3.72 2.88 1.77
C SER A 180 2.27 3.09 2.24
N PRO A 181 1.28 2.55 1.50
CA PRO A 181 -0.12 2.73 1.83
C PRO A 181 -0.44 2.15 3.20
N LEU A 182 -1.28 2.86 3.97
CA LEU A 182 -1.81 2.40 5.28
C LEU A 182 -0.74 2.06 6.33
N GLY A 183 0.51 2.47 6.15
CA GLY A 183 1.61 2.14 7.07
C GLY A 183 1.96 0.65 7.10
N LEU A 184 1.54 -0.10 6.07
CA LEU A 184 2.02 -1.44 5.78
C LEU A 184 3.36 -1.35 5.07
N SER A 185 4.21 -2.37 5.21
CA SER A 185 5.51 -2.42 4.52
C SER A 185 5.32 -2.24 3.01
N GLY A 186 6.03 -1.29 2.47
CA GLY A 186 5.96 -0.69 1.15
C GLY A 186 5.38 -1.51 -0.01
N THR A 187 4.58 -0.86 -0.82
CA THR A 187 4.07 -1.40 -2.09
C THR A 187 5.03 -1.01 -3.20
N VAL A 188 5.39 -1.96 -4.04
CA VAL A 188 6.27 -1.78 -5.19
C VAL A 188 5.56 -2.28 -6.43
N THR A 189 5.44 -1.43 -7.43
CA THR A 189 4.94 -1.79 -8.75
C THR A 189 5.97 -1.39 -9.81
N THR A 190 6.00 -2.08 -10.93
CA THR A 190 6.94 -1.81 -12.01
C THR A 190 6.20 -1.67 -13.33
N GLY A 191 6.76 -0.88 -14.20
CA GLY A 191 6.27 -0.62 -15.54
C GLY A 191 7.35 0.06 -16.36
N ILE A 192 6.91 0.80 -17.37
CA ILE A 192 7.78 1.61 -18.24
C ILE A 192 7.25 3.04 -18.30
N ILE A 193 8.06 3.95 -18.79
CA ILE A 193 7.58 5.25 -19.24
C ILE A 193 6.80 5.05 -20.53
N SER A 194 5.50 5.27 -20.47
CA SER A 194 4.59 5.10 -21.62
C SER A 194 4.49 6.35 -22.48
N ALA A 195 4.66 7.53 -21.88
CA ALA A 195 4.73 8.82 -22.58
C ALA A 195 5.39 9.89 -21.70
N LYS A 196 5.86 10.96 -22.34
CA LYS A 196 6.37 12.17 -21.70
C LYS A 196 5.48 13.37 -22.05
N ASN A 197 5.62 14.42 -21.26
CA ASN A 197 4.96 15.70 -21.53
C ASN A 197 3.44 15.60 -21.64
N ARG A 198 2.82 14.78 -20.79
CA ARG A 198 1.35 14.69 -20.72
C ARG A 198 0.79 15.81 -19.85
N PRO A 199 -0.02 16.73 -20.41
CA PRO A 199 -0.71 17.69 -19.60
C PRO A 199 -1.78 16.96 -18.78
N VAL A 200 -1.68 17.07 -17.47
CA VAL A 200 -2.60 16.43 -16.53
C VAL A 200 -3.11 17.48 -15.56
N THR A 201 -4.41 17.42 -15.27
CA THR A 201 -5.00 18.15 -14.17
C THR A 201 -5.09 17.19 -12.99
N ALA A 202 -4.34 17.44 -11.93
CA ALA A 202 -4.42 16.69 -10.68
C ALA A 202 -4.98 17.58 -9.58
N GLY A 203 -5.67 17.02 -8.62
CA GLY A 203 -6.23 17.73 -7.48
C GLY A 203 -7.61 17.24 -7.12
N ASP A 204 -7.99 17.44 -5.87
CA ASP A 204 -9.34 17.18 -5.38
C ASP A 204 -10.30 18.28 -5.83
N SER A 205 -11.56 17.95 -6.01
CA SER A 205 -12.67 18.82 -6.47
C SER A 205 -12.91 20.08 -5.61
N SER A 206 -12.11 20.31 -4.59
CA SER A 206 -12.21 21.41 -3.60
C SER A 206 -11.32 22.61 -3.88
N ASN A 207 -11.16 23.12 -5.10
CA ASN A 207 -10.51 24.38 -5.48
C ASN A 207 -8.99 24.42 -5.70
N GLU A 208 -8.24 23.34 -5.57
CA GLU A 208 -6.81 23.33 -5.89
C GLU A 208 -6.57 22.43 -7.10
N SER A 209 -6.77 22.94 -8.31
CA SER A 209 -6.41 22.22 -9.55
C SER A 209 -4.96 22.49 -9.88
N SER A 210 -4.18 21.45 -10.08
CA SER A 210 -2.81 21.53 -10.57
C SER A 210 -2.75 21.17 -12.06
N PHE A 211 -1.88 21.88 -12.79
CA PHE A 211 -1.57 21.56 -14.18
C PHE A 211 -0.12 21.06 -14.21
N ILE A 212 0.03 19.77 -14.41
CA ILE A 212 1.34 19.12 -14.35
C ILE A 212 1.70 18.63 -15.76
N ASN A 213 2.97 18.81 -16.14
CA ASN A 213 3.55 18.16 -17.29
C ASN A 213 4.09 16.80 -16.84
N ALA A 214 3.29 15.75 -16.96
CA ALA A 214 3.54 14.47 -16.32
C ALA A 214 4.31 13.48 -17.20
N LEU A 215 5.07 12.61 -16.54
CA LEU A 215 5.51 11.32 -17.08
C LEU A 215 4.34 10.35 -16.93
N GLN A 216 3.96 9.68 -18.00
CA GLN A 216 2.96 8.60 -17.96
C GLN A 216 3.67 7.27 -17.83
N THR A 217 3.17 6.41 -16.94
CA THR A 217 3.66 5.04 -16.76
C THR A 217 2.49 4.06 -16.71
N ASP A 218 2.74 2.80 -17.06
CA ASP A 218 1.83 1.67 -16.86
C ASP A 218 2.10 0.92 -15.54
N ALA A 219 3.09 1.37 -14.76
CA ALA A 219 3.23 0.92 -13.38
C ALA A 219 1.94 1.21 -12.60
N ALA A 220 1.40 0.23 -11.88
CA ALA A 220 0.14 0.40 -11.18
C ALA A 220 0.25 1.44 -10.06
N ILE A 221 -0.36 2.60 -10.25
CA ILE A 221 -0.52 3.65 -9.24
C ILE A 221 -1.92 3.49 -8.63
N ASN A 222 -1.97 3.21 -7.34
CA ASN A 222 -3.21 3.00 -6.59
C ASN A 222 -3.29 4.00 -5.43
N PRO A 223 -4.50 4.25 -4.86
CA PRO A 223 -4.65 5.04 -3.66
C PRO A 223 -3.69 4.61 -2.56
N GLY A 224 -2.93 5.58 -2.02
CA GLY A 224 -1.88 5.35 -1.04
C GLY A 224 -0.45 5.35 -1.61
N ASN A 225 -0.25 5.17 -2.93
CA ASN A 225 1.05 5.38 -3.56
C ASN A 225 1.32 6.87 -3.84
N SER A 226 0.28 7.70 -3.89
CA SER A 226 0.39 9.17 -4.08
C SER A 226 1.40 9.77 -3.11
N GLY A 227 2.32 10.57 -3.62
CA GLY A 227 3.42 11.19 -2.88
C GLY A 227 4.67 10.31 -2.74
N GLY A 228 4.60 9.04 -3.07
CA GLY A 228 5.77 8.15 -3.12
C GLY A 228 6.64 8.41 -4.36
N PRO A 229 7.89 7.90 -4.38
CA PRO A 229 8.79 8.12 -5.50
C PRO A 229 8.46 7.21 -6.69
N LEU A 230 8.60 7.75 -7.91
CA LEU A 230 8.83 7.00 -9.12
C LEU A 230 10.34 7.01 -9.37
N VAL A 231 10.95 5.84 -9.42
CA VAL A 231 12.41 5.72 -9.59
C VAL A 231 12.76 4.95 -10.84
N ASP A 232 13.95 5.23 -11.37
CA ASP A 232 14.57 4.46 -12.44
C ASP A 232 15.18 3.14 -11.91
N SER A 233 15.82 2.35 -12.78
CA SER A 233 16.47 1.09 -12.41
C SER A 233 17.63 1.26 -11.42
N THR A 234 18.23 2.45 -11.35
CA THR A 234 19.30 2.76 -10.39
C THR A 234 18.77 3.10 -8.99
N GLY A 235 17.49 3.44 -8.89
CA GLY A 235 16.83 3.92 -7.67
C GLY A 235 16.84 5.43 -7.52
N SER A 236 17.19 6.17 -8.56
CA SER A 236 17.13 7.63 -8.59
C SER A 236 15.70 8.08 -8.88
N VAL A 237 15.24 9.11 -8.15
CA VAL A 237 13.88 9.63 -8.28
C VAL A 237 13.76 10.45 -9.56
N ILE A 238 12.83 10.04 -10.43
CA ILE A 238 12.52 10.74 -11.69
C ILE A 238 11.12 11.35 -11.68
N GLY A 239 10.33 11.09 -10.63
CA GLY A 239 8.99 11.65 -10.48
C GLY A 239 8.40 11.35 -9.10
N VAL A 240 7.24 11.96 -8.86
CA VAL A 240 6.41 11.70 -7.67
C VAL A 240 5.12 11.05 -8.14
N ASN A 241 4.78 9.89 -7.59
CA ASN A 241 3.56 9.18 -7.94
C ASN A 241 2.34 10.03 -7.59
N SER A 242 1.44 10.25 -8.54
CA SER A 242 0.16 10.87 -8.30
C SER A 242 -0.91 9.94 -8.88
N ALA A 243 -1.80 9.42 -8.04
CA ALA A 243 -2.96 8.69 -8.50
C ALA A 243 -3.96 9.72 -9.04
N ILE A 244 -4.14 9.70 -10.34
CA ILE A 244 -5.12 10.54 -11.03
C ILE A 244 -6.36 9.68 -11.18
N ALA A 245 -7.47 10.13 -10.60
CA ALA A 245 -8.77 9.48 -10.74
C ALA A 245 -9.45 9.92 -12.04
#